data_bff9861bfff7310d597771423b9675f1
#
_entry.id   bff9861bfff7310d597771423b9675f1
#
_cell.length_a   1.000
_cell.length_b   1.000
_cell.length_c   1.000
_cell.angle_alpha   90.00
_cell.angle_beta   90.00
_cell.angle_gamma   90.00
#
_symmetry.space_group_name_H-M   'P 1'
#
loop_
_entity.id
_entity.type
_entity.pdbx_description
1 polymer ?
#
loop_
_entity_poly.entity_id
_entity_poly.type
_entity_poly.pdbx_seq_one_letter_code
_entity_poly.pdbx_strand_id
1 'polypeptide(L)'
;MLVDVISLYPDVPIGRICIELSADILYEDIKAASEKINELRALGVKVAICEVGDEFCPVFRLSEIKFDYAFMDVYSTSSLDGEDAERIAGSLVKYLHYLDAKVIAPGLDSEAKIAGAKSVGADGYTEDTEEPLYAEGGVSDE
;
A
#
# COMPACT_ATOMS: atom_id res chain seq x y z
N MET A 1 -4.51 -2.97 -22.98
CA MET A 1 -4.75 -1.64 -22.37
C MET A 1 -3.58 -1.17 -21.51
N LEU A 2 -3.18 -1.82 -20.41
CA LEU A 2 -2.02 -1.39 -19.63
C LEU A 2 -0.71 -1.48 -20.42
N VAL A 3 -0.50 -2.57 -21.15
CA VAL A 3 0.67 -2.78 -22.02
C VAL A 3 0.75 -1.68 -23.09
N ASP A 4 -0.38 -1.27 -23.65
CA ASP A 4 -0.44 -0.22 -24.67
C ASP A 4 -0.03 1.14 -24.07
N VAL A 5 -0.50 1.44 -22.86
CA VAL A 5 -0.14 2.68 -22.15
C VAL A 5 1.36 2.69 -21.82
N ILE A 6 1.90 1.60 -21.30
CA ILE A 6 3.34 1.49 -21.00
C ILE A 6 4.18 1.68 -22.26
N SER A 7 3.72 1.13 -23.39
CA SER A 7 4.42 1.25 -24.67
C SER A 7 4.50 2.68 -25.22
N LEU A 8 3.59 3.57 -24.78
CA LEU A 8 3.60 4.99 -25.12
C LEU A 8 4.69 5.78 -24.37
N TYR A 9 5.23 5.21 -23.28
CA TYR A 9 6.22 5.87 -22.41
C TYR A 9 7.47 5.00 -22.25
N PRO A 10 8.23 4.76 -23.32
CA PRO A 10 9.36 3.82 -23.30
C PRO A 10 10.50 4.26 -22.34
N ASP A 11 10.55 5.55 -22.02
CA ASP A 11 11.57 6.10 -21.11
C ASP A 11 11.23 5.89 -19.62
N VAL A 12 10.02 5.44 -19.30
CA VAL A 12 9.62 5.11 -17.93
C VAL A 12 10.00 3.67 -17.61
N PRO A 13 10.93 3.42 -16.68
CA PRO A 13 11.27 2.06 -16.29
C PRO A 13 10.05 1.35 -15.69
N ILE A 14 9.63 0.26 -16.29
CA ILE A 14 8.43 -0.48 -15.87
C ILE A 14 8.46 -0.88 -14.39
N GLY A 15 9.63 -1.18 -13.85
CA GLY A 15 9.81 -1.50 -12.44
C GLY A 15 9.57 -0.34 -11.46
N ARG A 16 9.37 0.88 -11.97
CA ARG A 16 8.96 2.06 -11.19
C ARG A 16 7.45 2.29 -11.17
N ILE A 17 6.72 1.50 -11.94
CA ILE A 17 5.26 1.55 -11.94
C ILE A 17 4.76 0.63 -10.83
N CYS A 18 3.94 1.16 -9.94
CA CYS A 18 3.25 0.39 -8.91
C CYS A 18 1.74 0.57 -9.10
N ILE A 19 1.02 -0.53 -9.11
CA ILE A 19 -0.45 -0.53 -9.14
C ILE A 19 -0.94 -0.84 -7.74
N GLU A 20 -1.78 0.04 -7.23
CA GLU A 20 -2.42 -0.12 -5.93
C GLU A 20 -3.79 -0.77 -6.09
N LEU A 21 -4.04 -1.78 -5.30
CA LEU A 21 -5.31 -2.51 -5.23
C LEU A 21 -5.85 -2.42 -3.81
N SER A 22 -7.15 -2.15 -3.67
CA SER A 22 -7.81 -2.22 -2.37
C SER A 22 -7.83 -3.67 -1.85
N ALA A 23 -7.75 -3.84 -0.54
CA ALA A 23 -7.90 -5.14 0.11
C ALA A 23 -9.26 -5.81 -0.19
N ASP A 24 -10.24 -5.07 -0.66
CA ASP A 24 -11.56 -5.58 -1.08
C ASP A 24 -11.47 -6.64 -2.17
N ILE A 25 -10.43 -6.61 -3.00
CA ILE A 25 -10.18 -7.63 -4.04
C ILE A 25 -10.10 -9.05 -3.45
N LEU A 26 -9.77 -9.17 -2.17
CA LEU A 26 -9.66 -10.44 -1.46
C LEU A 26 -11.03 -11.09 -1.16
N TYR A 27 -12.12 -10.33 -1.26
CA TYR A 27 -13.49 -10.83 -1.10
C TYR A 27 -14.09 -11.39 -2.38
N GLU A 28 -13.53 -11.02 -3.52
CA GLU A 28 -13.97 -11.49 -4.82
C GLU A 28 -13.40 -12.89 -5.15
N ASP A 29 -13.35 -13.23 -6.41
CA ASP A 29 -12.68 -14.46 -6.86
C ASP A 29 -11.16 -14.33 -6.68
N ILE A 30 -10.66 -14.81 -5.55
CA ILE A 30 -9.25 -14.71 -5.18
C ILE A 30 -8.34 -15.40 -6.20
N LYS A 31 -8.83 -16.44 -6.87
CA LYS A 31 -8.06 -17.13 -7.90
C LYS A 31 -7.87 -16.25 -9.12
N ALA A 32 -8.95 -15.65 -9.61
CA ALA A 32 -8.89 -14.71 -10.72
C ALA A 32 -8.05 -13.48 -10.38
N ALA A 33 -8.18 -12.95 -9.14
CA ALA A 33 -7.36 -11.85 -8.65
C ALA A 33 -5.87 -12.22 -8.63
N SER A 34 -5.53 -13.41 -8.11
CA SER A 34 -4.16 -13.90 -8.08
C SER A 34 -3.55 -14.06 -9.48
N GLU A 35 -4.32 -14.58 -10.43
CA GLU A 35 -3.88 -14.72 -11.83
C GLU A 35 -3.57 -13.35 -12.44
N LYS A 36 -4.45 -12.37 -12.26
CA LYS A 36 -4.25 -10.98 -12.74
C LYS A 36 -3.05 -10.30 -12.10
N ILE A 37 -2.88 -10.43 -10.81
CA ILE A 37 -1.72 -9.89 -10.09
C ILE A 37 -0.42 -10.51 -10.63
N ASN A 38 -0.40 -11.81 -10.87
CA ASN A 38 0.77 -12.49 -11.42
C ASN A 38 1.07 -12.04 -12.87
N GLU A 39 0.04 -11.81 -13.70
CA GLU A 39 0.22 -11.22 -15.03
C GLU A 39 0.89 -9.83 -14.96
N LEU A 40 0.40 -8.95 -14.06
CA LEU A 40 0.98 -7.62 -13.86
C LEU A 40 2.45 -7.70 -13.42
N ARG A 41 2.73 -8.55 -12.45
CA ARG A 41 4.09 -8.74 -11.94
C ARG A 41 5.03 -9.36 -12.99
N ALA A 42 4.53 -10.23 -13.85
CA ALA A 42 5.30 -10.79 -14.96
C ALA A 42 5.71 -9.72 -16.00
N LEU A 43 4.95 -8.63 -16.13
CA LEU A 43 5.33 -7.47 -16.94
C LEU A 43 6.43 -6.62 -16.28
N GLY A 44 6.77 -6.86 -15.01
CA GLY A 44 7.72 -6.07 -14.23
C GLY A 44 7.09 -4.93 -13.42
N VAL A 45 5.77 -4.78 -13.47
CA VAL A 45 5.02 -3.81 -12.66
C VAL A 45 4.99 -4.28 -11.21
N LYS A 46 5.12 -3.36 -10.27
CA LYS A 46 4.94 -3.61 -8.84
C LYS A 46 3.46 -3.57 -8.48
N VAL A 47 3.08 -4.37 -7.49
CA VAL A 47 1.71 -4.40 -6.97
C VAL A 47 1.72 -4.10 -5.49
N ALA A 48 0.86 -3.20 -5.07
CA ALA A 48 0.61 -2.85 -3.68
C ALA A 48 -0.83 -3.21 -3.30
N ILE A 49 -1.02 -3.68 -2.08
CA ILE A 49 -2.33 -3.83 -1.46
C ILE A 49 -2.49 -2.72 -0.44
N CYS A 50 -3.58 -1.96 -0.55
CA CYS A 50 -3.91 -0.85 0.34
C CYS A 50 -4.94 -1.26 1.38
N GLU A 51 -5.09 -0.43 2.42
CA GLU A 51 -6.06 -0.63 3.50
C GLU A 51 -5.83 -1.95 4.28
N VAL A 52 -4.56 -2.37 4.39
CA VAL A 52 -4.21 -3.60 5.11
C VAL A 52 -4.34 -3.37 6.61
N GLY A 53 -5.16 -4.17 7.26
CA GLY A 53 -5.46 -4.04 8.68
C GLY A 53 -6.73 -3.26 8.99
N ASP A 54 -7.45 -2.78 7.98
CA ASP A 54 -8.83 -2.31 8.12
C ASP A 54 -9.75 -3.43 8.61
N GLU A 55 -10.88 -3.04 9.22
CA GLU A 55 -11.88 -3.98 9.75
C GLU A 55 -12.45 -4.93 8.67
N PHE A 56 -12.40 -4.52 7.41
CA PHE A 56 -12.86 -5.30 6.25
C PHE A 56 -11.73 -6.06 5.54
N CYS A 57 -10.48 -5.92 5.97
CA CYS A 57 -9.37 -6.63 5.34
C CYS A 57 -9.29 -8.08 5.82
N PRO A 58 -9.52 -9.08 4.96
CA PRO A 58 -9.36 -10.49 5.33
C PRO A 58 -7.88 -10.85 5.34
N VAL A 59 -7.16 -10.44 6.39
CA VAL A 59 -5.70 -10.48 6.51
C VAL A 59 -5.11 -11.86 6.16
N PHE A 60 -5.77 -12.95 6.55
CA PHE A 60 -5.27 -14.30 6.26
C PHE A 60 -5.31 -14.65 4.77
N ARG A 61 -6.20 -14.02 3.99
CA ARG A 61 -6.27 -14.25 2.55
C ARG A 61 -5.15 -13.57 1.77
N LEU A 62 -4.42 -12.63 2.39
CA LEU A 62 -3.23 -12.03 1.78
C LEU A 62 -2.18 -13.08 1.41
N SER A 63 -2.14 -14.21 2.11
CA SER A 63 -1.24 -15.31 1.77
C SER A 63 -1.58 -16.03 0.45
N GLU A 64 -2.77 -15.80 -0.10
CA GLU A 64 -3.23 -16.41 -1.34
C GLU A 64 -2.81 -15.64 -2.60
N ILE A 65 -2.27 -14.42 -2.42
CA ILE A 65 -1.81 -13.56 -3.51
C ILE A 65 -0.33 -13.19 -3.35
N LYS A 66 0.30 -12.76 -4.43
CA LYS A 66 1.67 -12.23 -4.43
C LYS A 66 1.66 -10.73 -4.71
N PHE A 67 2.23 -9.96 -3.79
CA PHE A 67 2.32 -8.49 -3.92
C PHE A 67 3.66 -8.00 -3.40
N ASP A 68 4.03 -6.77 -3.77
CA ASP A 68 5.35 -6.20 -3.45
C ASP A 68 5.29 -5.27 -2.25
N TYR A 69 4.17 -4.55 -2.07
CA TYR A 69 3.97 -3.58 -0.99
C TYR A 69 2.63 -3.78 -0.31
N ALA A 70 2.60 -3.54 0.98
CA ALA A 70 1.38 -3.44 1.78
C ALA A 70 1.31 -2.05 2.40
N PHE A 71 0.28 -1.29 2.09
CA PHE A 71 -0.03 -0.04 2.77
C PHE A 71 -0.97 -0.35 3.93
N MET A 72 -0.53 -0.04 5.13
CA MET A 72 -1.35 -0.21 6.32
C MET A 72 -2.54 0.74 6.27
N ASP A 73 -3.64 0.34 6.89
CA ASP A 73 -4.78 1.22 7.05
C ASP A 73 -4.44 2.45 7.91
N VAL A 74 -5.01 3.61 7.56
CA VAL A 74 -4.76 4.88 8.27
C VAL A 74 -5.18 4.81 9.73
N TYR A 75 -6.29 4.13 10.05
CA TYR A 75 -6.73 3.98 11.45
C TYR A 75 -5.75 3.11 12.25
N SER A 76 -5.21 2.06 11.63
CA SER A 76 -4.17 1.24 12.26
C SER A 76 -2.89 2.02 12.50
N THR A 77 -2.50 2.92 11.58
CA THR A 77 -1.33 3.78 11.74
C THR A 77 -1.56 4.92 12.72
N SER A 78 -2.78 5.43 12.84
CA SER A 78 -3.12 6.50 13.80
C SER A 78 -2.96 6.10 15.26
N SER A 79 -2.91 4.80 15.51
CA SER A 79 -2.76 4.23 16.86
C SER A 79 -1.31 3.85 17.21
N LEU A 80 -0.33 4.20 16.38
CA LEU A 80 1.08 3.81 16.57
C LEU A 80 1.82 4.55 17.72
N ASP A 81 1.13 5.40 18.45
CA ASP A 81 1.66 6.13 19.60
C ASP A 81 1.38 5.46 20.95
N GLY A 82 0.69 4.32 20.94
CA GLY A 82 0.36 3.53 22.13
C GLY A 82 1.05 2.16 22.14
N GLU A 83 1.52 1.74 23.30
CA GLU A 83 2.29 0.49 23.47
C GLU A 83 1.55 -0.75 22.93
N ASP A 84 0.26 -0.88 23.23
CA ASP A 84 -0.54 -2.00 22.75
C ASP A 84 -0.80 -1.92 21.25
N ALA A 85 -1.02 -0.72 20.71
CA ALA A 85 -1.18 -0.50 19.28
C ALA A 85 0.11 -0.82 18.52
N GLU A 86 1.27 -0.43 19.04
CA GLU A 86 2.57 -0.81 18.48
C GLU A 86 2.76 -2.33 18.45
N ARG A 87 2.35 -3.05 19.50
CA ARG A 87 2.44 -4.52 19.53
C ARG A 87 1.58 -5.19 18.48
N ILE A 88 0.35 -4.70 18.29
CA ILE A 88 -0.58 -5.21 17.28
C ILE A 88 -0.04 -4.89 15.87
N ALA A 89 0.31 -3.64 15.62
CA ALA A 89 0.90 -3.21 14.36
C ALA A 89 2.18 -3.98 14.03
N GLY A 90 3.06 -4.17 15.01
CA GLY A 90 4.29 -4.94 14.85
C GLY A 90 4.04 -6.41 14.49
N SER A 91 2.95 -7.00 14.99
CA SER A 91 2.56 -8.36 14.64
C SER A 91 2.09 -8.43 13.18
N LEU A 92 1.32 -7.43 12.72
CA LEU A 92 0.89 -7.32 11.34
C LEU A 92 2.08 -7.11 10.40
N VAL A 93 3.01 -6.20 10.74
CA VAL A 93 4.23 -5.96 9.96
C VAL A 93 5.04 -7.25 9.80
N LYS A 94 5.24 -8.01 10.87
CA LYS A 94 5.95 -9.30 10.81
C LYS A 94 5.24 -10.30 9.91
N TYR A 95 3.92 -10.35 9.96
CA TYR A 95 3.14 -11.22 9.08
C TYR A 95 3.32 -10.82 7.62
N LEU A 96 3.26 -9.53 7.30
CA LEU A 96 3.45 -9.02 5.94
C LEU A 96 4.87 -9.27 5.42
N HIS A 97 5.89 -9.11 6.29
CA HIS A 97 7.27 -9.47 5.95
C HIS A 97 7.41 -10.98 5.68
N TYR A 98 6.69 -11.82 6.41
CA TYR A 98 6.66 -13.25 6.14
C TYR A 98 6.08 -13.57 4.75
N LEU A 99 5.20 -12.71 4.23
CA LEU A 99 4.67 -12.79 2.86
C LEU A 99 5.59 -12.15 1.81
N ASP A 100 6.81 -11.75 2.18
CA ASP A 100 7.80 -11.07 1.33
C ASP A 100 7.36 -9.68 0.82
N ALA A 101 6.42 -9.03 1.50
CA ALA A 101 5.97 -7.68 1.17
C ALA A 101 6.73 -6.62 1.99
N LYS A 102 6.99 -5.47 1.39
CA LYS A 102 7.43 -4.27 2.12
C LYS A 102 6.23 -3.53 2.67
N VAL A 103 6.34 -3.04 3.89
CA VAL A 103 5.24 -2.41 4.62
C VAL A 103 5.42 -0.90 4.67
N ILE A 104 4.39 -0.18 4.26
CA ILE A 104 4.33 1.29 4.27
C ILE A 104 3.25 1.72 5.27
N ALA A 105 3.62 2.61 6.18
CA ALA A 105 2.69 3.25 7.10
C ALA A 105 2.27 4.63 6.54
N PRO A 106 1.04 4.79 6.03
CA PRO A 106 0.63 6.04 5.40
C PRO A 106 0.08 7.05 6.39
N GLY A 107 0.14 8.34 6.03
CA GLY A 107 -0.60 9.41 6.68
C GLY A 107 -0.16 9.71 8.11
N LEU A 108 1.14 9.67 8.40
CA LEU A 108 1.66 9.97 9.74
C LEU A 108 1.76 11.49 9.94
N ASP A 109 1.15 11.99 11.01
CA ASP A 109 0.99 13.41 11.30
C ASP A 109 1.88 13.91 12.46
N SER A 110 2.72 13.06 13.04
CA SER A 110 3.57 13.41 14.16
C SER A 110 4.86 12.59 14.22
N GLU A 111 5.89 13.17 14.82
CA GLU A 111 7.16 12.47 15.05
C GLU A 111 6.99 11.21 15.92
N ALA A 112 6.06 11.22 16.86
CA ALA A 112 5.77 10.06 17.71
C ALA A 112 5.25 8.89 16.87
N LYS A 113 4.32 9.13 15.94
CA LYS A 113 3.80 8.11 15.03
C LYS A 113 4.86 7.62 14.05
N ILE A 114 5.69 8.53 13.53
CA ILE A 114 6.84 8.14 12.68
C ILE A 114 7.80 7.24 13.47
N ALA A 115 8.11 7.60 14.71
CA ALA A 115 8.93 6.75 15.57
C ALA A 115 8.28 5.40 15.84
N GLY A 116 6.96 5.38 16.11
CA GLY A 116 6.17 4.15 16.26
C GLY A 116 6.22 3.26 15.02
N ALA A 117 6.02 3.82 13.83
CA ALA A 117 6.11 3.08 12.58
C ALA A 117 7.50 2.44 12.37
N LYS A 118 8.55 3.18 12.70
CA LYS A 118 9.93 2.67 12.65
C LYS A 118 10.15 1.57 13.68
N SER A 119 9.62 1.73 14.90
CA SER A 119 9.79 0.76 16.01
C SER A 119 9.14 -0.59 15.67
N VAL A 120 7.99 -0.59 15.00
CA VAL A 120 7.30 -1.81 14.58
C VAL A 120 7.91 -2.45 13.32
N GLY A 121 8.87 -1.81 12.68
CA GLY A 121 9.62 -2.35 11.54
C GLY A 121 9.02 -2.04 10.19
N ALA A 122 8.18 -1.01 10.05
CA ALA A 122 7.71 -0.55 8.75
C ALA A 122 8.90 -0.16 7.86
N ASP A 123 8.84 -0.51 6.57
CA ASP A 123 9.91 -0.25 5.59
C ASP A 123 9.89 1.19 5.08
N GLY A 124 8.75 1.84 5.18
CA GLY A 124 8.55 3.22 4.78
C GLY A 124 7.31 3.83 5.41
N TYR A 125 7.16 5.12 5.22
CA TYR A 125 5.99 5.86 5.68
C TYR A 125 5.72 7.06 4.77
N THR A 126 4.49 7.58 4.81
CA THR A 126 4.15 8.89 4.23
C THR A 126 3.68 9.82 5.33
N GLU A 127 4.06 11.08 5.23
CA GLU A 127 3.56 12.11 6.12
C GLU A 127 2.22 12.64 5.60
N ASP A 128 1.33 12.97 6.54
CA ASP A 128 0.12 13.71 6.19
C ASP A 128 0.53 15.19 6.04
N THR A 129 0.77 15.58 4.80
CA THR A 129 1.00 17.00 4.47
C THR A 129 -0.35 17.63 4.15
N GLU A 130 -0.74 18.65 4.90
CA GLU A 130 -1.97 19.43 4.66
C GLU A 130 -1.95 20.18 3.30
N GLU A 131 -0.91 20.05 2.51
CA GLU A 131 -0.87 20.61 1.17
C GLU A 131 -1.74 19.76 0.23
N PRO A 132 -2.81 20.33 -0.34
CA PRO A 132 -3.62 19.63 -1.32
C PRO A 132 -2.72 19.24 -2.50
N LEU A 133 -2.74 17.96 -2.87
CA LEU A 133 -2.03 17.41 -4.02
C LEU A 133 -2.47 18.01 -5.37
N TYR A 134 -3.47 18.86 -5.36
CA TYR A 134 -3.96 19.59 -6.50
C TYR A 134 -3.82 21.10 -6.23
N ALA A 135 -2.85 21.73 -6.85
CA ALA A 135 -2.94 23.16 -7.07
C ALA A 135 -4.26 23.39 -7.80
N GLU A 136 -5.15 24.19 -7.20
CA GLU A 136 -6.34 24.66 -7.90
C GLU A 136 -5.85 25.39 -9.16
N GLY A 137 -5.92 24.68 -10.29
CA GLY A 137 -5.81 25.29 -11.60
C GLY A 137 -7.01 26.22 -11.74
N GLY A 138 -6.81 27.47 -11.44
CA GLY A 138 -7.80 28.49 -11.70
C GLY A 138 -8.16 28.43 -13.17
N VAL A 139 -9.35 27.95 -13.48
CA VAL A 139 -9.99 28.22 -14.75
C VAL A 139 -10.38 29.70 -14.66
N SER A 140 -9.56 30.55 -15.23
CA SER A 140 -9.95 31.91 -15.55
C SER A 140 -10.94 31.82 -16.69
N ASP A 141 -12.23 31.99 -16.39
CA ASP A 141 -13.22 32.36 -17.38
C ASP A 141 -12.80 33.70 -18.02
N GLU A 142 -12.38 33.62 -19.24
CA GLU A 142 -12.51 34.72 -20.20
C GLU A 142 -13.31 34.25 -21.40
#